data_d0670eb1bede5a76883b8cd3fa60883c
#
_entry.id   d0670eb1bede5a76883b8cd3fa60883c
#
_cell.length_a   1.000
_cell.length_b   1.000
_cell.length_c   1.000
_cell.angle_alpha   90.00
_cell.angle_beta   90.00
_cell.angle_gamma   90.00
#
_symmetry.space_group_name_H-M   'P 1'
#
loop_
_entity.id
_entity.type
_entity.pdbx_description
1 polymer ?
#
loop_
_entity_poly.entity_id
_entity_poly.type
_entity_poly.pdbx_seq_one_letter_code
_entity_poly.pdbx_strand_id
1 'polypeptide(L)'
;MSDMSATHGVAQPWLASYPPAVDGTTPIVAKPVYALLDDTAAQHPGNDCVDFLDKHYSYAEIKRESDKVAKGLQQIGLKPGMRLGLFLPNCPYFVIFYHGALKAGACLVNFNPLYAEPEIERQIADAEVDFMVTLDVSQLLPKLDAVLTKSRVKSVIVCPMAQQLPFPKNLVYPFVMRSVHARMRIDSRHIAYKDLVHNDGAYAPVEIDPATTVALLQYTGGTTGVPKGAMLSHANVYINAIQSKRWFYTVDSPQAKTIGVLPLFHAFAMTCVMNWTLAVGGCMILEPKFDTLKLLRLVHRKRPTALVGVPTLFNALLNFPQFKDYDLSSLVFAISGGAPLPVEIRKKFEEE
;
A
#
# COMPACT_ATOMS: atom_id res chain seq x y z
N MET A 1 36.29 2.57 29.97
CA MET A 1 36.50 1.86 28.69
C MET A 1 36.22 0.40 28.96
N SER A 2 34.98 -0.01 28.85
CA SER A 2 34.56 -1.43 29.00
C SER A 2 34.05 -1.84 27.62
N ASP A 3 34.76 -2.80 27.08
CA ASP A 3 34.58 -3.49 25.82
C ASP A 3 33.16 -4.15 25.79
N MET A 4 32.24 -3.60 24.99
CA MET A 4 30.91 -4.17 24.71
C MET A 4 30.90 -4.82 23.33
N SER A 5 31.88 -5.66 23.02
CA SER A 5 31.92 -6.45 21.77
C SER A 5 31.88 -7.95 22.05
N ALA A 6 30.83 -8.43 22.70
CA ALA A 6 30.51 -9.86 22.73
C ALA A 6 29.00 -10.05 22.53
N THR A 7 28.50 -9.82 21.31
CA THR A 7 27.27 -10.47 20.87
C THR A 7 27.59 -11.96 20.80
N HIS A 8 27.23 -12.70 21.87
CA HIS A 8 27.20 -14.15 21.82
C HIS A 8 26.35 -14.56 20.63
N GLY A 9 27.01 -15.12 19.60
CA GLY A 9 26.34 -15.61 18.43
C GLY A 9 25.33 -16.66 18.80
N VAL A 10 24.04 -16.26 18.91
CA VAL A 10 22.96 -17.23 19.02
C VAL A 10 23.05 -18.10 17.79
N ALA A 11 23.26 -19.41 17.98
CA ALA A 11 23.24 -20.34 16.86
C ALA A 11 21.95 -20.15 16.08
N GLN A 12 22.05 -19.94 14.77
CA GLN A 12 20.92 -19.71 13.87
C GLN A 12 20.67 -20.98 13.03
N PRO A 13 20.14 -22.05 13.64
CA PRO A 13 20.03 -23.37 12.98
C PRO A 13 19.13 -23.34 11.75
N TRP A 14 18.20 -22.38 11.68
CA TRP A 14 17.32 -22.20 10.52
C TRP A 14 18.05 -21.81 9.24
N LEU A 15 19.23 -21.19 9.31
CA LEU A 15 20.00 -20.80 8.11
C LEU A 15 20.37 -22.00 7.24
N ALA A 16 20.56 -23.18 7.85
CA ALA A 16 20.84 -24.41 7.11
C ALA A 16 19.69 -24.83 6.18
N SER A 17 18.47 -24.32 6.43
CA SER A 17 17.28 -24.60 5.63
C SER A 17 16.98 -23.49 4.61
N TYR A 18 17.79 -22.43 4.57
CA TYR A 18 17.58 -21.36 3.59
C TYR A 18 18.04 -21.78 2.19
N PRO A 19 17.32 -21.38 1.12
CA PRO A 19 17.83 -21.54 -0.23
C PRO A 19 19.21 -20.88 -0.37
N PRO A 20 20.16 -21.46 -1.12
CA PRO A 20 21.52 -20.91 -1.25
C PRO A 20 21.59 -19.47 -1.75
N ALA A 21 20.57 -19.03 -2.50
CA ALA A 21 20.48 -17.66 -3.01
C ALA A 21 19.98 -16.64 -1.96
N VAL A 22 19.49 -17.09 -0.79
CA VAL A 22 18.96 -16.22 0.24
C VAL A 22 20.03 -15.87 1.26
N ASP A 23 20.48 -14.63 1.26
CA ASP A 23 21.38 -14.13 2.30
C ASP A 23 20.58 -13.84 3.60
N GLY A 24 20.72 -14.74 4.56
CA GLY A 24 20.12 -14.61 5.89
C GLY A 24 21.05 -14.01 6.95
N THR A 25 22.30 -13.72 6.62
CA THR A 25 23.35 -13.34 7.57
C THR A 25 23.72 -11.86 7.54
N THR A 26 23.72 -11.22 6.35
CA THR A 26 24.08 -9.81 6.25
C THR A 26 23.00 -8.93 6.90
N PRO A 27 23.37 -8.11 7.91
CA PRO A 27 22.45 -7.19 8.54
C PRO A 27 21.79 -6.23 7.53
N ILE A 28 20.51 -5.94 7.74
CA ILE A 28 19.79 -4.93 6.94
C ILE A 28 19.86 -3.61 7.71
N VAL A 29 20.51 -2.60 7.12
CA VAL A 29 20.51 -1.26 7.68
C VAL A 29 19.14 -0.64 7.46
N ALA A 30 18.45 -0.32 8.55
CA ALA A 30 17.13 0.30 8.49
C ALA A 30 17.21 1.72 7.93
N LYS A 31 16.24 2.05 7.07
CA LYS A 31 16.02 3.41 6.56
C LYS A 31 14.55 3.82 6.85
N PRO A 32 14.21 5.12 6.77
CA PRO A 32 12.82 5.52 6.71
C PRO A 32 12.09 4.81 5.56
N VAL A 33 10.84 4.38 5.78
CA VAL A 33 10.09 3.57 4.80
C VAL A 33 9.99 4.24 3.42
N TYR A 34 9.87 5.56 3.36
CA TYR A 34 9.79 6.28 2.10
C TYR A 34 11.08 6.16 1.24
N ALA A 35 12.20 5.71 1.82
CA ALA A 35 13.40 5.42 1.05
C ALA A 35 13.20 4.29 0.03
N LEU A 36 12.24 3.37 0.24
CA LEU A 36 11.87 2.36 -0.76
C LEU A 36 11.45 3.00 -2.09
N LEU A 37 10.67 4.08 -2.03
CA LEU A 37 10.27 4.84 -3.22
C LEU A 37 11.40 5.74 -3.71
N ASP A 38 12.04 6.47 -2.82
CA ASP A 38 12.99 7.52 -3.20
C ASP A 38 14.28 6.96 -3.82
N ASP A 39 14.84 5.89 -3.21
CA ASP A 39 16.03 5.21 -3.72
C ASP A 39 15.74 4.61 -5.11
N THR A 40 14.58 4.01 -5.29
CA THR A 40 14.19 3.42 -6.58
C THR A 40 13.88 4.49 -7.63
N ALA A 41 13.21 5.57 -7.27
CA ALA A 41 12.96 6.68 -8.18
C ALA A 41 14.25 7.36 -8.65
N ALA A 42 15.29 7.37 -7.81
CA ALA A 42 16.60 7.88 -8.20
C ALA A 42 17.33 6.97 -9.21
N GLN A 43 17.14 5.64 -9.08
CA GLN A 43 17.80 4.64 -9.94
C GLN A 43 17.02 4.39 -11.24
N HIS A 44 15.69 4.38 -11.19
CA HIS A 44 14.79 4.00 -12.26
C HIS A 44 13.62 4.99 -12.44
N PRO A 45 13.88 6.30 -12.62
CA PRO A 45 12.83 7.33 -12.61
C PRO A 45 11.74 7.13 -13.67
N GLY A 46 12.10 6.59 -14.83
CA GLY A 46 11.20 6.37 -15.96
C GLY A 46 10.43 5.06 -15.94
N ASN A 47 10.77 4.12 -15.04
CA ASN A 47 10.06 2.85 -14.96
C ASN A 47 8.64 3.05 -14.43
N ASP A 48 7.71 2.21 -14.90
CA ASP A 48 6.36 2.14 -14.33
C ASP A 48 6.41 1.71 -12.86
N CYS A 49 5.87 2.53 -11.98
CA CYS A 49 5.69 2.22 -10.57
C CYS A 49 4.29 1.64 -10.31
N VAL A 50 3.28 2.25 -10.93
CA VAL A 50 1.87 1.85 -10.78
C VAL A 50 1.20 1.82 -12.14
N ASP A 51 0.52 0.71 -12.43
CA ASP A 51 -0.48 0.58 -13.49
C ASP A 51 -1.85 0.45 -12.84
N PHE A 52 -2.67 1.47 -12.97
CA PHE A 52 -4.02 1.49 -12.40
C PHE A 52 -5.07 1.64 -13.49
N LEU A 53 -5.82 0.57 -13.75
CA LEU A 53 -6.89 0.56 -14.76
C LEU A 53 -6.44 1.04 -16.14
N ASP A 54 -5.22 0.66 -16.56
CA ASP A 54 -4.52 1.07 -17.79
C ASP A 54 -3.97 2.51 -17.80
N LYS A 55 -3.93 3.18 -16.66
CA LYS A 55 -3.17 4.42 -16.49
C LYS A 55 -1.86 4.11 -15.76
N HIS A 56 -0.76 4.50 -16.39
CA HIS A 56 0.58 4.26 -15.90
C HIS A 56 1.13 5.49 -15.19
N TYR A 57 1.87 5.24 -14.11
CA TYR A 57 2.58 6.25 -13.34
C TYR A 57 4.02 5.79 -13.14
N SER A 58 4.98 6.61 -13.56
CA SER A 58 6.40 6.35 -13.35
C SER A 58 6.80 6.54 -11.89
N TYR A 59 7.96 6.01 -11.51
CA TYR A 59 8.57 6.26 -10.20
C TYR A 59 8.79 7.74 -9.94
N ALA A 60 9.26 8.49 -10.96
CA ALA A 60 9.45 9.94 -10.85
C ALA A 60 8.14 10.67 -10.60
N GLU A 61 7.02 10.25 -11.22
CA GLU A 61 5.70 10.84 -11.00
C GLU A 61 5.17 10.56 -9.60
N ILE A 62 5.21 9.31 -9.15
CA ILE A 62 4.74 8.93 -7.80
C ILE A 62 5.59 9.63 -6.73
N LYS A 63 6.91 9.69 -6.89
CA LYS A 63 7.79 10.43 -5.98
C LYS A 63 7.45 11.91 -5.94
N ARG A 64 7.33 12.57 -7.09
CA ARG A 64 6.99 14.00 -7.19
C ARG A 64 5.66 14.32 -6.52
N GLU A 65 4.62 13.52 -6.79
CA GLU A 65 3.32 13.72 -6.14
C GLU A 65 3.38 13.44 -4.62
N SER A 66 4.20 12.47 -4.18
CA SER A 66 4.44 12.23 -2.75
C SER A 66 5.16 13.40 -2.08
N ASP A 67 6.14 14.02 -2.75
CA ASP A 67 6.85 15.19 -2.25
C ASP A 67 5.90 16.41 -2.10
N LYS A 68 5.01 16.61 -3.08
CA LYS A 68 3.97 17.64 -3.01
C LYS A 68 2.97 17.40 -1.89
N VAL A 69 2.58 16.12 -1.69
CA VAL A 69 1.71 15.73 -0.57
C VAL A 69 2.41 16.01 0.75
N ALA A 70 3.70 15.68 0.90
CA ALA A 70 4.46 15.96 2.12
C ALA A 70 4.44 17.45 2.45
N LYS A 71 4.78 18.30 1.47
CA LYS A 71 4.75 19.76 1.65
C LYS A 71 3.34 20.28 1.94
N GLY A 72 2.34 19.84 1.21
CA GLY A 72 0.95 20.24 1.42
C GLY A 72 0.43 19.87 2.82
N LEU A 73 0.77 18.69 3.31
CA LEU A 73 0.42 18.25 4.67
C LEU A 73 1.07 19.14 5.72
N GLN A 74 2.35 19.51 5.55
CA GLN A 74 3.03 20.46 6.45
C GLN A 74 2.37 21.84 6.42
N GLN A 75 1.97 22.33 5.23
CA GLN A 75 1.30 23.63 5.07
C GLN A 75 -0.06 23.70 5.77
N ILE A 76 -0.80 22.59 5.80
CA ILE A 76 -2.08 22.52 6.52
C ILE A 76 -1.92 22.22 8.02
N GLY A 77 -0.68 22.19 8.51
CA GLY A 77 -0.36 22.09 9.93
C GLY A 77 -0.13 20.67 10.46
N LEU A 78 0.10 19.69 9.59
CA LEU A 78 0.57 18.37 10.02
C LEU A 78 1.99 18.50 10.57
N LYS A 79 2.21 18.00 11.78
CA LYS A 79 3.51 17.98 12.48
C LYS A 79 3.98 16.54 12.67
N PRO A 80 5.29 16.31 12.85
CA PRO A 80 5.82 14.99 13.16
C PRO A 80 5.07 14.31 14.32
N GLY A 81 4.76 13.03 14.16
CA GLY A 81 3.99 12.25 15.12
C GLY A 81 2.46 12.39 15.04
N MET A 82 1.94 13.40 14.33
CA MET A 82 0.49 13.47 14.06
C MET A 82 0.04 12.32 13.17
N ARG A 83 -1.22 11.92 13.30
CA ARG A 83 -1.76 10.72 12.67
C ARG A 83 -2.62 11.06 11.45
N LEU A 84 -2.25 10.43 10.31
CA LEU A 84 -2.99 10.52 9.06
C LEU A 84 -3.70 9.20 8.76
N GLY A 85 -5.02 9.20 8.70
CA GLY A 85 -5.83 8.06 8.31
C GLY A 85 -5.93 7.92 6.79
N LEU A 86 -5.60 6.74 6.25
CA LEU A 86 -5.78 6.38 4.85
C LEU A 86 -7.07 5.56 4.70
N PHE A 87 -8.17 6.21 4.33
CA PHE A 87 -9.45 5.57 4.03
C PHE A 87 -9.62 5.45 2.52
N LEU A 88 -8.75 4.63 1.91
CA LEU A 88 -8.56 4.47 0.48
C LEU A 88 -8.57 3.00 0.06
N PRO A 89 -9.20 2.64 -1.06
CA PRO A 89 -8.98 1.36 -1.71
C PRO A 89 -7.61 1.34 -2.41
N ASN A 90 -7.26 0.21 -3.04
CA ASN A 90 -6.08 0.14 -3.90
C ASN A 90 -6.20 1.15 -5.04
N CYS A 91 -5.39 2.17 -5.00
CA CYS A 91 -5.30 3.21 -6.03
C CYS A 91 -3.96 3.96 -5.92
N PRO A 92 -3.54 4.71 -6.92
CA PRO A 92 -2.29 5.48 -6.87
C PRO A 92 -2.20 6.45 -5.69
N TYR A 93 -3.33 7.04 -5.26
CA TYR A 93 -3.34 7.92 -4.09
C TYR A 93 -2.93 7.21 -2.79
N PHE A 94 -3.22 5.90 -2.66
CA PHE A 94 -2.75 5.15 -1.49
C PHE A 94 -1.21 5.19 -1.41
N VAL A 95 -0.54 4.90 -2.51
CA VAL A 95 0.94 4.90 -2.60
C VAL A 95 1.50 6.31 -2.38
N ILE A 96 0.90 7.33 -3.03
CA ILE A 96 1.31 8.73 -2.95
C ILE A 96 1.21 9.24 -1.50
N PHE A 97 0.05 9.06 -0.85
CA PHE A 97 -0.15 9.52 0.53
C PHE A 97 0.62 8.71 1.56
N TYR A 98 0.80 7.39 1.33
CA TYR A 98 1.61 6.55 2.19
C TYR A 98 3.03 7.11 2.31
N HIS A 99 3.68 7.37 1.20
CA HIS A 99 5.04 7.92 1.20
C HIS A 99 5.09 9.41 1.54
N GLY A 100 4.17 10.21 1.03
CA GLY A 100 4.13 11.65 1.29
C GLY A 100 3.90 11.98 2.76
N ALA A 101 3.01 11.26 3.44
CA ALA A 101 2.78 11.46 4.86
C ALA A 101 3.98 11.04 5.72
N LEU A 102 4.62 9.92 5.39
CA LEU A 102 5.84 9.49 6.08
C LEU A 102 6.99 10.48 5.91
N LYS A 103 7.13 11.11 4.73
CA LYS A 103 8.09 12.21 4.50
C LYS A 103 7.79 13.45 5.35
N ALA A 104 6.51 13.73 5.59
CA ALA A 104 6.08 14.80 6.48
C ALA A 104 6.23 14.45 7.97
N GLY A 105 6.66 13.23 8.30
CA GLY A 105 6.81 12.74 9.67
C GLY A 105 5.52 12.26 10.33
N ALA A 106 4.45 12.02 9.56
CA ALA A 106 3.20 11.49 10.09
C ALA A 106 3.33 10.01 10.49
N CYS A 107 2.52 9.60 11.47
CA CYS A 107 2.19 8.22 11.72
C CYS A 107 0.93 7.85 10.93
N LEU A 108 1.01 6.86 10.05
CA LEU A 108 -0.12 6.41 9.24
C LEU A 108 -1.09 5.54 10.03
N VAL A 109 -2.37 5.63 9.68
CA VAL A 109 -3.42 4.73 10.19
C VAL A 109 -4.20 4.20 9.01
N ASN A 110 -4.05 2.91 8.72
CA ASN A 110 -4.75 2.28 7.60
C ASN A 110 -6.19 1.94 7.99
N PHE A 111 -7.15 2.37 7.18
CA PHE A 111 -8.57 2.09 7.35
C PHE A 111 -9.07 1.14 6.27
N ASN A 112 -9.94 0.20 6.68
CA ASN A 112 -10.63 -0.64 5.72
C ASN A 112 -11.75 0.16 5.01
N PRO A 113 -11.71 0.31 3.67
CA PRO A 113 -12.74 1.03 2.91
C PRO A 113 -14.16 0.46 3.04
N LEU A 114 -14.27 -0.78 3.51
CA LEU A 114 -15.56 -1.46 3.72
C LEU A 114 -16.18 -1.18 5.09
N TYR A 115 -15.47 -0.51 6.00
CA TYR A 115 -15.99 -0.20 7.34
C TYR A 115 -17.30 0.59 7.28
N ALA A 116 -18.17 0.27 8.24
CA ALA A 116 -19.33 1.09 8.56
C ALA A 116 -18.92 2.28 9.45
N GLU A 117 -19.80 3.28 9.57
CA GLU A 117 -19.54 4.50 10.33
C GLU A 117 -19.08 4.24 11.78
N PRO A 118 -19.68 3.31 12.57
CA PRO A 118 -19.26 3.05 13.95
C PRO A 118 -17.81 2.49 14.04
N GLU A 119 -17.36 1.74 13.03
CA GLU A 119 -16.01 1.20 13.00
C GLU A 119 -15.00 2.31 12.69
N ILE A 120 -15.34 3.20 11.74
CA ILE A 120 -14.53 4.37 11.40
C ILE A 120 -14.40 5.29 12.61
N GLU A 121 -15.52 5.62 13.28
CA GLU A 121 -15.55 6.48 14.46
C GLU A 121 -14.67 5.92 15.59
N ARG A 122 -14.82 4.62 15.88
CA ARG A 122 -14.02 3.93 16.91
C ARG A 122 -12.52 3.98 16.59
N GLN A 123 -12.14 3.66 15.35
CA GLN A 123 -10.71 3.64 14.98
C GLN A 123 -10.12 5.05 14.94
N ILE A 124 -10.86 6.08 14.52
CA ILE A 124 -10.44 7.48 14.60
C ILE A 124 -10.16 7.86 16.07
N ALA A 125 -11.06 7.48 16.98
CA ALA A 125 -10.93 7.81 18.40
C ALA A 125 -9.75 7.07 19.05
N ASP A 126 -9.65 5.74 18.84
CA ASP A 126 -8.60 4.90 19.41
C ASP A 126 -7.21 5.28 18.87
N ALA A 127 -7.11 5.48 17.56
CA ALA A 127 -5.87 5.90 16.91
C ALA A 127 -5.61 7.41 17.03
N GLU A 128 -6.48 8.19 17.65
CA GLU A 128 -6.38 9.66 17.77
C GLU A 128 -6.02 10.35 16.45
N VAL A 129 -6.73 10.05 15.37
CA VAL A 129 -6.43 10.51 14.01
C VAL A 129 -6.65 12.03 13.89
N ASP A 130 -5.66 12.75 13.36
CA ASP A 130 -5.71 14.20 13.17
C ASP A 130 -6.20 14.62 11.78
N PHE A 131 -5.85 13.84 10.75
CA PHE A 131 -6.18 14.09 9.34
C PHE A 131 -6.65 12.80 8.68
N MET A 132 -7.53 12.93 7.67
CA MET A 132 -8.01 11.79 6.90
C MET A 132 -7.82 12.04 5.40
N VAL A 133 -7.62 10.96 4.65
CA VAL A 133 -7.61 10.98 3.18
C VAL A 133 -8.65 10.00 2.67
N THR A 134 -9.44 10.42 1.69
CA THR A 134 -10.46 9.58 1.03
C THR A 134 -10.65 9.95 -0.43
N LEU A 135 -11.46 9.17 -1.15
CA LEU A 135 -11.90 9.46 -2.52
C LEU A 135 -13.27 10.13 -2.54
N ASP A 136 -13.53 10.88 -3.61
CA ASP A 136 -14.84 11.47 -3.94
C ASP A 136 -15.87 10.43 -4.45
N VAL A 137 -15.98 9.31 -3.75
CA VAL A 137 -16.91 8.23 -4.10
C VAL A 137 -17.97 8.03 -3.03
N SER A 138 -19.20 7.71 -3.47
CA SER A 138 -20.39 7.59 -2.60
C SER A 138 -20.29 6.52 -1.52
N GLN A 139 -19.38 5.56 -1.70
CA GLN A 139 -19.13 4.49 -0.72
C GLN A 139 -18.19 4.92 0.42
N LEU A 140 -17.44 6.00 0.28
CA LEU A 140 -16.41 6.43 1.23
C LEU A 140 -16.70 7.80 1.85
N LEU A 141 -16.74 8.86 1.02
CA LEU A 141 -16.84 10.23 1.51
C LEU A 141 -18.04 10.47 2.44
N PRO A 142 -19.28 10.05 2.10
CA PRO A 142 -20.43 10.26 2.98
C PRO A 142 -20.31 9.57 4.34
N LYS A 143 -19.72 8.37 4.40
CA LYS A 143 -19.46 7.67 5.67
C LYS A 143 -18.49 8.44 6.55
N LEU A 144 -17.42 8.97 5.95
CA LEU A 144 -16.45 9.77 6.67
C LEU A 144 -17.09 11.07 7.16
N ASP A 145 -17.87 11.76 6.32
CA ASP A 145 -18.60 12.97 6.67
C ASP A 145 -19.55 12.79 7.85
N ALA A 146 -20.21 11.64 7.94
CA ALA A 146 -21.13 11.34 9.03
C ALA A 146 -20.43 11.28 10.40
N VAL A 147 -19.18 10.82 10.45
CA VAL A 147 -18.42 10.69 11.70
C VAL A 147 -17.60 11.93 12.06
N LEU A 148 -17.37 12.83 11.10
CA LEU A 148 -16.52 14.02 11.32
C LEU A 148 -16.99 14.92 12.45
N THR A 149 -18.30 15.12 12.58
CA THR A 149 -18.87 16.02 13.61
C THR A 149 -18.57 15.60 15.04
N LYS A 150 -18.31 14.31 15.24
CA LYS A 150 -18.00 13.71 16.54
C LYS A 150 -16.53 13.35 16.71
N SER A 151 -15.68 13.69 15.73
CA SER A 151 -14.28 13.29 15.71
C SER A 151 -13.34 14.48 15.93
N ARG A 152 -12.12 14.17 16.37
CA ARG A 152 -11.01 15.13 16.49
C ARG A 152 -10.35 15.49 15.15
N VAL A 153 -10.73 14.85 14.06
CA VAL A 153 -10.15 15.06 12.73
C VAL A 153 -10.22 16.54 12.35
N LYS A 154 -9.07 17.13 12.07
CA LYS A 154 -8.95 18.55 11.72
C LYS A 154 -9.38 18.81 10.29
N SER A 155 -8.91 17.96 9.36
CA SER A 155 -9.25 18.09 7.94
C SER A 155 -9.30 16.74 7.24
N VAL A 156 -10.11 16.69 6.18
CA VAL A 156 -10.23 15.56 5.25
C VAL A 156 -9.74 16.00 3.88
N ILE A 157 -8.75 15.30 3.36
CA ILE A 157 -8.27 15.48 2.00
C ILE A 157 -9.10 14.58 1.08
N VAL A 158 -9.78 15.18 0.11
CA VAL A 158 -10.64 14.49 -0.84
C VAL A 158 -9.97 14.40 -2.20
N CYS A 159 -9.70 13.17 -2.62
CA CYS A 159 -9.00 12.85 -3.85
C CYS A 159 -9.98 12.49 -4.97
N PRO A 160 -9.88 13.10 -6.17
CA PRO A 160 -10.80 12.83 -7.26
C PRO A 160 -10.49 11.51 -7.97
N MET A 161 -11.43 10.56 -7.93
CA MET A 161 -11.29 9.25 -8.60
C MET A 161 -11.11 9.42 -10.13
N ALA A 162 -11.79 10.38 -10.73
CA ALA A 162 -11.68 10.65 -12.17
C ALA A 162 -10.25 10.90 -12.63
N GLN A 163 -9.41 11.57 -11.83
CA GLN A 163 -8.01 11.86 -12.18
C GLN A 163 -7.14 10.61 -12.26
N GLN A 164 -7.57 9.49 -11.66
CA GLN A 164 -6.82 8.23 -11.69
C GLN A 164 -7.14 7.36 -12.91
N LEU A 165 -8.10 7.76 -13.71
CA LEU A 165 -8.51 7.02 -14.91
C LEU A 165 -7.75 7.48 -16.15
N PRO A 166 -7.48 6.59 -17.13
CA PRO A 166 -6.88 6.98 -18.40
C PRO A 166 -7.83 7.81 -19.26
N PHE A 167 -7.28 8.60 -20.19
CA PHE A 167 -8.05 9.26 -21.23
C PHE A 167 -8.68 8.20 -22.17
N PRO A 168 -9.93 8.37 -22.63
CA PRO A 168 -10.89 9.44 -22.31
C PRO A 168 -11.79 9.13 -21.08
N LYS A 169 -11.58 8.01 -20.38
CA LYS A 169 -12.43 7.57 -19.24
C LYS A 169 -12.50 8.64 -18.15
N ASN A 170 -11.39 9.35 -17.90
CA ASN A 170 -11.33 10.42 -16.90
C ASN A 170 -12.32 11.57 -17.17
N LEU A 171 -12.60 11.88 -18.44
CA LEU A 171 -13.54 12.95 -18.82
C LEU A 171 -15.00 12.52 -18.69
N VAL A 172 -15.30 11.27 -19.02
CA VAL A 172 -16.68 10.76 -19.00
C VAL A 172 -17.11 10.24 -17.63
N TYR A 173 -16.16 9.92 -16.75
CA TYR A 173 -16.43 9.35 -15.43
C TYR A 173 -17.45 10.15 -14.60
N PRO A 174 -17.35 11.49 -14.45
CA PRO A 174 -18.29 12.26 -13.64
C PRO A 174 -19.73 12.23 -14.18
N PHE A 175 -19.91 11.96 -15.47
CA PHE A 175 -21.22 11.90 -16.15
C PHE A 175 -21.84 10.50 -16.10
N VAL A 176 -21.01 9.47 -16.37
CA VAL A 176 -21.46 8.07 -16.46
C VAL A 176 -21.63 7.47 -15.07
N MET A 177 -20.75 7.83 -14.13
CA MET A 177 -20.70 7.26 -12.78
C MET A 177 -21.31 8.19 -11.71
N ARG A 178 -22.33 8.95 -12.07
CA ARG A 178 -23.02 9.91 -11.16
C ARG A 178 -23.50 9.29 -9.84
N SER A 179 -23.94 8.04 -9.88
CA SER A 179 -24.37 7.31 -8.68
C SER A 179 -23.23 6.89 -7.75
N VAL A 180 -22.01 6.85 -8.28
CA VAL A 180 -20.80 6.45 -7.53
C VAL A 180 -20.01 7.68 -7.09
N HIS A 181 -20.17 8.82 -7.75
CA HIS A 181 -19.48 10.07 -7.41
C HIS A 181 -20.14 10.76 -6.21
N ALA A 182 -19.36 11.15 -5.22
CA ALA A 182 -19.79 11.98 -4.10
C ALA A 182 -19.23 13.40 -4.25
N ARG A 183 -20.06 14.41 -4.04
CA ARG A 183 -19.60 15.79 -4.04
C ARG A 183 -18.95 16.14 -2.71
N MET A 184 -17.72 16.62 -2.76
CA MET A 184 -17.02 17.17 -1.60
C MET A 184 -17.78 18.40 -1.08
N ARG A 185 -17.91 18.51 0.24
CA ARG A 185 -18.42 19.72 0.88
C ARG A 185 -17.42 20.86 0.72
N ILE A 186 -17.93 22.07 0.58
CA ILE A 186 -17.11 23.29 0.55
C ILE A 186 -17.18 23.92 1.94
N ASP A 187 -16.25 23.56 2.79
CA ASP A 187 -16.11 24.08 4.14
C ASP A 187 -14.62 24.10 4.58
N SER A 188 -14.37 24.52 5.83
CA SER A 188 -13.01 24.65 6.36
C SER A 188 -12.32 23.30 6.67
N ARG A 189 -13.07 22.20 6.68
CA ARG A 189 -12.52 20.86 6.99
C ARG A 189 -12.15 20.06 5.75
N HIS A 190 -12.79 20.33 4.59
CA HIS A 190 -12.56 19.57 3.37
C HIS A 190 -11.54 20.29 2.48
N ILE A 191 -10.48 19.58 2.15
CA ILE A 191 -9.39 20.09 1.30
C ILE A 191 -9.38 19.25 0.03
N ALA A 192 -9.52 19.90 -1.13
CA ALA A 192 -9.39 19.20 -2.39
C ALA A 192 -7.92 18.81 -2.63
N TYR A 193 -7.68 17.62 -3.16
CA TYR A 193 -6.34 17.13 -3.48
C TYR A 193 -5.52 18.15 -4.29
N LYS A 194 -6.15 18.76 -5.32
CA LYS A 194 -5.49 19.76 -6.16
C LYS A 194 -4.94 20.96 -5.37
N ASP A 195 -5.66 21.37 -4.31
CA ASP A 195 -5.25 22.53 -3.49
C ASP A 195 -4.11 22.12 -2.54
N LEU A 196 -4.14 20.90 -2.01
CA LEU A 196 -3.06 20.34 -1.19
C LEU A 196 -1.74 20.26 -1.97
N VAL A 197 -1.79 19.80 -3.23
CA VAL A 197 -0.58 19.59 -4.06
C VAL A 197 -0.22 20.80 -4.95
N HIS A 198 -0.88 21.94 -4.75
CA HIS A 198 -0.53 23.18 -5.45
C HIS A 198 0.71 23.83 -4.84
N ASN A 199 1.84 23.14 -4.97
CA ASN A 199 3.13 23.55 -4.42
C ASN A 199 4.28 22.93 -5.24
N ASP A 200 5.50 23.29 -4.93
CA ASP A 200 6.72 22.85 -5.64
C ASP A 200 7.29 21.51 -5.13
N GLY A 201 6.71 20.91 -4.08
CA GLY A 201 7.19 19.66 -3.47
C GLY A 201 8.43 19.80 -2.57
N ALA A 202 8.96 21.00 -2.37
CA ALA A 202 10.09 21.24 -1.47
C ALA A 202 9.60 21.25 0.00
N TYR A 203 9.33 20.05 0.54
CA TYR A 203 8.91 19.87 1.93
C TYR A 203 10.10 20.04 2.90
N ALA A 204 9.82 20.43 4.14
CA ALA A 204 10.84 20.52 5.18
C ALA A 204 11.23 19.10 5.64
N PRO A 205 12.53 18.72 5.57
CA PRO A 205 12.97 17.42 6.06
C PRO A 205 12.63 17.20 7.53
N VAL A 206 12.19 15.98 7.86
CA VAL A 206 11.93 15.56 9.24
C VAL A 206 12.98 14.53 9.62
N GLU A 207 13.62 14.74 10.76
CA GLU A 207 14.53 13.72 11.32
C GLU A 207 13.73 12.51 11.79
N ILE A 208 14.06 11.34 11.28
CA ILE A 208 13.40 10.06 11.58
C ILE A 208 14.47 9.07 12.03
N ASP A 209 14.39 8.64 13.28
CA ASP A 209 15.08 7.43 13.73
C ASP A 209 14.24 6.21 13.30
N PRO A 210 14.72 5.38 12.34
CA PRO A 210 13.92 4.26 11.87
C PRO A 210 13.58 3.22 12.94
N ALA A 211 14.38 3.10 13.98
CA ALA A 211 14.18 2.11 15.03
C ALA A 211 13.03 2.48 15.98
N THR A 212 12.92 3.76 16.32
CA THR A 212 12.01 4.25 17.36
C THR A 212 10.81 5.01 16.84
N THR A 213 10.94 5.69 15.68
CA THR A 213 9.82 6.44 15.09
C THR A 213 8.76 5.49 14.54
N VAL A 214 7.53 5.61 15.03
CA VAL A 214 6.39 4.83 14.54
C VAL A 214 5.97 5.31 13.16
N ALA A 215 6.05 4.43 12.17
CA ALA A 215 5.63 4.71 10.79
C ALA A 215 4.12 4.57 10.62
N LEU A 216 3.54 3.52 11.22
CA LEU A 216 2.11 3.28 11.08
C LEU A 216 1.51 2.48 12.24
N LEU A 217 0.20 2.66 12.44
CA LEU A 217 -0.64 1.81 13.26
C LEU A 217 -1.40 0.84 12.35
N GLN A 218 -1.06 -0.44 12.48
CA GLN A 218 -1.69 -1.50 11.70
C GLN A 218 -2.78 -2.18 12.56
N TYR A 219 -4.04 -1.92 12.23
CA TYR A 219 -5.15 -2.54 12.94
C TYR A 219 -5.37 -3.98 12.49
N THR A 220 -5.56 -4.86 13.48
CA THR A 220 -5.86 -6.28 13.27
C THR A 220 -7.21 -6.61 13.91
N GLY A 221 -7.95 -7.53 13.29
CA GLY A 221 -9.11 -8.14 13.93
C GLY A 221 -8.65 -9.00 15.11
N GLY A 222 -8.70 -8.42 16.31
CA GLY A 222 -8.28 -9.13 17.53
C GLY A 222 -9.19 -10.34 17.82
N THR A 223 -8.62 -11.41 18.37
CA THR A 223 -9.36 -12.58 18.87
C THR A 223 -10.37 -12.22 19.98
N THR A 224 -10.23 -11.05 20.57
CA THR A 224 -11.10 -10.51 21.65
C THR A 224 -12.23 -9.63 21.13
N GLY A 225 -12.42 -9.51 19.82
CA GLY A 225 -13.49 -8.72 19.19
C GLY A 225 -13.22 -7.20 19.11
N VAL A 226 -12.27 -6.66 19.84
CA VAL A 226 -11.86 -5.25 19.75
C VAL A 226 -10.59 -5.16 18.91
N PRO A 227 -10.61 -4.45 17.77
CA PRO A 227 -9.41 -4.24 16.95
C PRO A 227 -8.30 -3.54 17.75
N LYS A 228 -7.06 -3.98 17.55
CA LYS A 228 -5.87 -3.40 18.19
C LYS A 228 -4.94 -2.85 17.12
N GLY A 229 -4.42 -1.65 17.32
CA GLY A 229 -3.44 -1.00 16.46
C GLY A 229 -2.02 -1.41 16.84
N ALA A 230 -1.40 -2.33 16.09
CA ALA A 230 0.02 -2.63 16.26
C ALA A 230 0.87 -1.45 15.77
N MET A 231 1.76 -0.96 16.64
CA MET A 231 2.70 0.11 16.31
C MET A 231 3.89 -0.47 15.55
N LEU A 232 4.05 -0.09 14.28
CA LEU A 232 5.17 -0.51 13.44
C LEU A 232 6.11 0.67 13.23
N SER A 233 7.38 0.51 13.63
CA SER A 233 8.42 1.49 13.34
C SER A 233 8.81 1.48 11.86
N HIS A 234 9.49 2.52 11.40
CA HIS A 234 10.08 2.53 10.06
C HIS A 234 10.99 1.34 9.83
N ALA A 235 11.79 0.94 10.82
CA ALA A 235 12.66 -0.23 10.75
C ALA A 235 11.87 -1.52 10.56
N ASN A 236 10.77 -1.72 11.30
CA ASN A 236 9.94 -2.92 11.14
C ASN A 236 9.46 -3.10 9.70
N VAL A 237 8.96 -2.01 9.10
CA VAL A 237 8.39 -2.05 7.74
C VAL A 237 9.49 -2.14 6.68
N TYR A 238 10.53 -1.31 6.79
CA TYR A 238 11.62 -1.27 5.81
C TYR A 238 12.40 -2.58 5.78
N ILE A 239 12.83 -3.09 6.96
CA ILE A 239 13.60 -4.34 7.05
C ILE A 239 12.78 -5.51 6.48
N ASN A 240 11.49 -5.58 6.81
CA ASN A 240 10.61 -6.64 6.29
C ASN A 240 10.46 -6.58 4.76
N ALA A 241 10.41 -5.39 4.16
CA ALA A 241 10.41 -5.24 2.70
C ALA A 241 11.71 -5.77 2.07
N ILE A 242 12.88 -5.47 2.68
CA ILE A 242 14.17 -5.95 2.19
C ILE A 242 14.35 -7.46 2.44
N GLN A 243 13.84 -7.98 3.55
CA GLN A 243 13.77 -9.44 3.77
C GLN A 243 12.94 -10.11 2.67
N SER A 244 11.76 -9.56 2.36
CA SER A 244 10.93 -10.06 1.26
C SER A 244 11.66 -10.02 -0.07
N LYS A 245 12.41 -8.95 -0.36
CA LYS A 245 13.27 -8.85 -1.56
C LYS A 245 14.29 -9.99 -1.61
N ARG A 246 14.96 -10.30 -0.50
CA ARG A 246 15.94 -11.42 -0.46
C ARG A 246 15.28 -12.78 -0.67
N TRP A 247 14.05 -12.98 -0.14
CA TRP A 247 13.34 -14.24 -0.27
C TRP A 247 12.71 -14.44 -1.65
N PHE A 248 12.29 -13.36 -2.31
CA PHE A 248 11.65 -13.43 -3.64
C PHE A 248 12.68 -13.23 -4.77
N TYR A 249 13.88 -13.78 -4.57
CA TYR A 249 15.03 -13.60 -5.46
C TYR A 249 14.78 -14.02 -6.92
N THR A 250 13.83 -14.93 -7.17
CA THR A 250 13.46 -15.37 -8.54
C THR A 250 12.79 -14.25 -9.37
N VAL A 251 12.30 -13.22 -8.71
CA VAL A 251 11.61 -12.06 -9.32
C VAL A 251 12.22 -10.74 -8.85
N ASP A 252 13.45 -10.75 -8.31
CA ASP A 252 14.21 -9.54 -7.94
C ASP A 252 14.71 -8.82 -9.19
N SER A 253 13.82 -8.06 -9.80
CA SER A 253 14.10 -7.37 -11.08
C SER A 253 13.23 -6.12 -11.23
N PRO A 254 13.76 -5.03 -11.81
CA PRO A 254 12.97 -3.86 -12.19
C PRO A 254 11.88 -4.14 -13.24
N GLN A 255 11.89 -5.31 -13.88
CA GLN A 255 10.84 -5.76 -14.78
C GLN A 255 9.73 -6.52 -14.05
N ALA A 256 9.85 -6.76 -12.74
CA ALA A 256 8.82 -7.42 -11.95
C ALA A 256 7.50 -6.66 -12.03
N LYS A 257 6.42 -7.41 -12.26
CA LYS A 257 5.04 -6.88 -12.25
C LYS A 257 4.23 -7.64 -11.24
N THR A 258 3.75 -6.93 -10.23
CA THR A 258 2.99 -7.54 -9.12
C THR A 258 1.52 -7.16 -9.22
N ILE A 259 0.64 -8.16 -9.17
CA ILE A 259 -0.80 -7.90 -9.10
C ILE A 259 -1.20 -7.50 -7.68
N GLY A 260 -1.82 -6.35 -7.56
CA GLY A 260 -2.37 -5.79 -6.34
C GLY A 260 -3.89 -5.84 -6.29
N VAL A 261 -4.46 -7.04 -6.12
CA VAL A 261 -5.90 -7.23 -5.85
C VAL A 261 -6.20 -7.35 -4.35
N LEU A 262 -5.21 -7.76 -3.55
CA LEU A 262 -5.34 -7.73 -2.10
C LEU A 262 -5.26 -6.30 -1.57
N PRO A 263 -6.06 -5.97 -0.53
CA PRO A 263 -6.11 -4.60 -0.03
C PRO A 263 -4.79 -4.12 0.58
N LEU A 264 -4.26 -3.01 0.08
CA LEU A 264 -2.99 -2.40 0.57
C LEU A 264 -3.07 -1.93 2.02
N PHE A 265 -4.28 -1.69 2.55
CA PHE A 265 -4.46 -1.34 3.95
C PHE A 265 -4.18 -2.52 4.92
N HIS A 266 -4.06 -3.75 4.42
CA HIS A 266 -3.61 -4.92 5.20
C HIS A 266 -2.09 -5.11 5.08
N ALA A 267 -1.45 -5.49 6.21
CA ALA A 267 0.00 -5.67 6.30
C ALA A 267 0.57 -6.61 5.23
N PHE A 268 -0.16 -7.69 4.88
CA PHE A 268 0.28 -8.66 3.88
C PHE A 268 0.44 -8.02 2.50
N ALA A 269 -0.59 -7.36 1.99
CA ALA A 269 -0.51 -6.70 0.69
C ALA A 269 0.38 -5.44 0.74
N MET A 270 0.36 -4.68 1.84
CA MET A 270 1.27 -3.56 2.04
C MET A 270 2.73 -4.00 1.88
N THR A 271 3.11 -5.15 2.45
CA THR A 271 4.47 -5.68 2.34
C THR A 271 4.71 -6.34 0.99
N CYS A 272 3.92 -7.36 0.64
CA CYS A 272 4.24 -8.24 -0.51
C CYS A 272 3.79 -7.68 -1.86
N VAL A 273 2.88 -6.69 -1.89
CA VAL A 273 2.51 -6.00 -3.14
C VAL A 273 3.22 -4.66 -3.22
N MET A 274 3.06 -3.77 -2.21
CA MET A 274 3.58 -2.41 -2.33
C MET A 274 5.07 -2.31 -1.99
N ASN A 275 5.44 -2.56 -0.73
CA ASN A 275 6.79 -2.27 -0.26
C ASN A 275 7.86 -3.12 -0.96
N TRP A 276 7.56 -4.42 -1.20
CA TRP A 276 8.46 -5.28 -1.94
C TRP A 276 8.62 -4.82 -3.40
N THR A 277 7.52 -4.54 -4.11
CA THR A 277 7.60 -4.09 -5.51
C THR A 277 8.40 -2.80 -5.64
N LEU A 278 8.24 -1.86 -4.70
CA LEU A 278 9.07 -0.65 -4.65
C LEU A 278 10.54 -0.98 -4.42
N ALA A 279 10.85 -1.92 -3.51
CA ALA A 279 12.22 -2.31 -3.19
C ALA A 279 12.97 -2.96 -4.37
N VAL A 280 12.25 -3.61 -5.28
CA VAL A 280 12.85 -4.24 -6.48
C VAL A 280 12.80 -3.34 -7.72
N GLY A 281 12.11 -2.22 -7.67
CA GLY A 281 11.95 -1.30 -8.81
C GLY A 281 10.90 -1.74 -9.83
N GLY A 282 10.00 -2.64 -9.45
CA GLY A 282 8.96 -3.22 -10.30
C GLY A 282 7.70 -2.35 -10.42
N CYS A 283 6.68 -2.87 -11.10
CA CYS A 283 5.41 -2.23 -11.33
C CYS A 283 4.27 -2.91 -10.54
N MET A 284 3.49 -2.13 -9.81
CA MET A 284 2.25 -2.59 -9.17
C MET A 284 1.07 -2.44 -10.13
N ILE A 285 0.43 -3.54 -10.50
CA ILE A 285 -0.83 -3.53 -11.25
C ILE A 285 -1.96 -3.52 -10.23
N LEU A 286 -2.49 -2.34 -9.93
CA LEU A 286 -3.48 -2.16 -8.87
C LEU A 286 -4.92 -2.30 -9.39
N GLU A 287 -5.69 -3.11 -8.67
CA GLU A 287 -7.14 -3.25 -8.85
C GLU A 287 -7.87 -2.85 -7.56
N PRO A 288 -8.89 -1.99 -7.66
CA PRO A 288 -9.58 -1.50 -6.47
C PRO A 288 -10.48 -2.55 -5.82
N LYS A 289 -10.83 -3.62 -6.56
CA LYS A 289 -11.72 -4.69 -6.11
C LYS A 289 -11.37 -6.00 -6.79
N PHE A 290 -11.41 -7.09 -6.02
CA PHE A 290 -11.25 -8.45 -6.55
C PHE A 290 -12.48 -8.86 -7.38
N ASP A 291 -12.21 -9.41 -8.56
CA ASP A 291 -13.15 -10.11 -9.43
C ASP A 291 -12.37 -11.19 -10.19
N THR A 292 -12.85 -12.43 -10.16
CA THR A 292 -12.12 -13.59 -10.69
C THR A 292 -11.88 -13.49 -12.20
N LEU A 293 -12.93 -13.15 -12.96
CA LEU A 293 -12.82 -13.03 -14.43
C LEU A 293 -11.90 -11.87 -14.81
N LYS A 294 -12.04 -10.75 -14.12
CA LYS A 294 -11.21 -9.56 -14.34
C LYS A 294 -9.74 -9.87 -14.04
N LEU A 295 -9.47 -10.60 -12.96
CA LEU A 295 -8.11 -11.02 -12.59
C LEU A 295 -7.49 -11.93 -13.66
N LEU A 296 -8.23 -12.95 -14.14
CA LEU A 296 -7.75 -13.84 -15.21
C LEU A 296 -7.42 -13.07 -16.49
N ARG A 297 -8.33 -12.18 -16.93
CA ARG A 297 -8.09 -11.30 -18.08
C ARG A 297 -6.88 -10.39 -17.91
N LEU A 298 -6.66 -9.91 -16.68
CA LEU A 298 -5.55 -9.03 -16.34
C LEU A 298 -4.23 -9.79 -16.39
N VAL A 299 -4.15 -11.00 -15.81
CA VAL A 299 -2.96 -11.86 -15.88
C VAL A 299 -2.62 -12.16 -17.34
N HIS A 300 -3.60 -12.63 -18.10
CA HIS A 300 -3.42 -12.94 -19.52
C HIS A 300 -2.89 -11.75 -20.33
N ARG A 301 -3.46 -10.56 -20.12
CA ARG A 301 -3.13 -9.35 -20.92
C ARG A 301 -1.87 -8.64 -20.46
N LYS A 302 -1.71 -8.46 -19.13
CA LYS A 302 -0.62 -7.63 -18.55
C LYS A 302 0.67 -8.41 -18.30
N ARG A 303 0.57 -9.75 -18.32
CA ARG A 303 1.71 -10.65 -18.14
C ARG A 303 2.49 -10.34 -16.84
N PRO A 304 1.83 -10.31 -15.65
CA PRO A 304 2.53 -10.13 -14.39
C PRO A 304 3.49 -11.30 -14.10
N THR A 305 4.51 -11.02 -13.31
CA THR A 305 5.49 -12.02 -12.86
C THR A 305 5.18 -12.55 -11.47
N ALA A 306 4.42 -11.79 -10.66
CA ALA A 306 4.09 -12.14 -9.28
C ALA A 306 2.59 -11.99 -8.99
N LEU A 307 2.03 -12.99 -8.31
CA LEU A 307 0.66 -13.00 -7.80
C LEU A 307 0.67 -13.19 -6.29
N VAL A 308 0.16 -12.19 -5.56
CA VAL A 308 -0.04 -12.26 -4.10
C VAL A 308 -1.51 -12.49 -3.82
N GLY A 309 -1.83 -13.58 -3.12
CA GLY A 309 -3.20 -14.01 -2.89
C GLY A 309 -3.45 -14.61 -1.51
N VAL A 310 -4.69 -14.97 -1.27
CA VAL A 310 -5.13 -15.78 -0.13
C VAL A 310 -5.68 -17.11 -0.66
N PRO A 311 -5.79 -18.19 0.15
CA PRO A 311 -6.24 -19.49 -0.34
C PRO A 311 -7.55 -19.46 -1.12
N THR A 312 -8.51 -18.62 -0.68
CA THR A 312 -9.80 -18.46 -1.37
C THR A 312 -9.67 -17.85 -2.76
N LEU A 313 -8.66 -16.99 -3.00
CA LEU A 313 -8.38 -16.43 -4.32
C LEU A 313 -7.91 -17.53 -5.28
N PHE A 314 -6.92 -18.34 -4.88
CA PHE A 314 -6.41 -19.43 -5.70
C PHE A 314 -7.50 -20.46 -6.00
N ASN A 315 -8.33 -20.80 -4.99
CA ASN A 315 -9.46 -21.68 -5.19
C ASN A 315 -10.50 -21.10 -6.16
N ALA A 316 -10.78 -19.80 -6.08
CA ALA A 316 -11.71 -19.14 -7.00
C ALA A 316 -11.21 -19.14 -8.45
N LEU A 317 -9.89 -18.95 -8.66
CA LEU A 317 -9.27 -19.04 -9.98
C LEU A 317 -9.40 -20.45 -10.56
N LEU A 318 -8.96 -21.48 -9.83
CA LEU A 318 -8.96 -22.88 -10.27
C LEU A 318 -10.36 -23.44 -10.56
N ASN A 319 -11.39 -22.95 -9.88
CA ASN A 319 -12.77 -23.37 -10.08
C ASN A 319 -13.54 -22.47 -11.06
N PHE A 320 -12.89 -21.48 -11.67
CA PHE A 320 -13.53 -20.65 -12.69
C PHE A 320 -13.72 -21.46 -13.99
N PRO A 321 -14.93 -21.54 -14.54
CA PRO A 321 -15.23 -22.45 -15.67
C PRO A 321 -14.32 -22.27 -16.89
N GLN A 322 -13.91 -21.04 -17.17
CA GLN A 322 -13.05 -20.69 -18.31
C GLN A 322 -11.58 -20.46 -17.89
N PHE A 323 -11.14 -21.03 -16.77
CA PHE A 323 -9.76 -20.82 -16.27
C PHE A 323 -8.70 -21.14 -17.33
N LYS A 324 -8.87 -22.23 -18.06
CA LYS A 324 -7.94 -22.71 -19.11
C LYS A 324 -7.89 -21.85 -20.37
N ASP A 325 -8.84 -20.92 -20.55
CA ASP A 325 -8.83 -19.99 -21.67
C ASP A 325 -7.82 -18.84 -21.47
N TYR A 326 -7.25 -18.74 -20.27
CA TYR A 326 -6.33 -17.66 -19.90
C TYR A 326 -4.91 -18.17 -19.72
N ASP A 327 -3.95 -17.48 -20.32
CA ASP A 327 -2.53 -17.78 -20.20
C ASP A 327 -1.96 -17.12 -18.91
N LEU A 328 -1.59 -17.97 -17.96
CA LEU A 328 -0.97 -17.58 -16.70
C LEU A 328 0.55 -17.83 -16.68
N SER A 329 1.15 -18.29 -17.77
CA SER A 329 2.57 -18.71 -17.86
C SER A 329 3.59 -17.59 -17.58
N SER A 330 3.13 -16.33 -17.48
CA SER A 330 4.01 -15.23 -17.07
C SER A 330 4.30 -15.21 -15.57
N LEU A 331 3.47 -15.92 -14.76
CA LEU A 331 3.66 -15.97 -13.32
C LEU A 331 4.87 -16.86 -13.00
N VAL A 332 5.93 -16.21 -12.51
CA VAL A 332 7.14 -16.88 -12.02
C VAL A 332 7.00 -17.23 -10.55
N PHE A 333 6.18 -16.43 -9.84
CA PHE A 333 6.07 -16.49 -8.40
C PHE A 333 4.62 -16.24 -7.95
N ALA A 334 4.14 -17.11 -7.07
CA ALA A 334 2.86 -16.92 -6.37
C ALA A 334 3.06 -17.10 -4.88
N ILE A 335 2.47 -16.21 -4.08
CA ILE A 335 2.49 -16.31 -2.62
C ILE A 335 1.07 -16.35 -2.07
N SER A 336 0.81 -17.29 -1.18
CA SER A 336 -0.45 -17.41 -0.44
C SER A 336 -0.21 -17.12 1.03
N GLY A 337 -1.03 -16.24 1.61
CA GLY A 337 -0.95 -15.85 3.01
C GLY A 337 -2.32 -15.66 3.66
N GLY A 338 -2.32 -15.27 4.94
CA GLY A 338 -3.53 -15.01 5.70
C GLY A 338 -4.25 -16.25 6.24
N ALA A 339 -4.03 -17.43 5.63
CA ALA A 339 -4.53 -18.72 6.09
C ALA A 339 -3.67 -19.87 5.49
N PRO A 340 -3.72 -21.09 6.04
CA PRO A 340 -3.08 -22.25 5.45
C PRO A 340 -3.62 -22.53 4.03
N LEU A 341 -2.72 -22.71 3.06
CA LEU A 341 -3.08 -23.14 1.70
C LEU A 341 -3.19 -24.67 1.65
N PRO A 342 -4.35 -25.25 1.30
CA PRO A 342 -4.47 -26.69 1.10
C PRO A 342 -3.48 -27.19 0.03
N VAL A 343 -2.86 -28.35 0.32
CA VAL A 343 -1.82 -28.91 -0.57
C VAL A 343 -2.36 -29.20 -1.96
N GLU A 344 -3.61 -29.65 -2.05
CA GLU A 344 -4.29 -29.97 -3.31
C GLU A 344 -4.47 -28.71 -4.18
N ILE A 345 -4.83 -27.59 -3.56
CA ILE A 345 -4.97 -26.29 -4.27
C ILE A 345 -3.60 -25.84 -4.78
N ARG A 346 -2.55 -25.93 -3.95
CA ARG A 346 -1.19 -25.59 -4.35
C ARG A 346 -0.74 -26.42 -5.55
N LYS A 347 -0.81 -27.76 -5.45
CA LYS A 347 -0.40 -28.65 -6.53
C LYS A 347 -1.11 -28.37 -7.83
N LYS A 348 -2.46 -28.26 -7.77
CA LYS A 348 -3.27 -27.98 -8.95
C LYS A 348 -2.91 -26.62 -9.58
N PHE A 349 -2.61 -25.59 -8.77
CA PHE A 349 -2.23 -24.29 -9.29
C PHE A 349 -0.83 -24.27 -9.91
N GLU A 350 0.10 -25.10 -9.39
CA GLU A 350 1.45 -25.27 -9.94
C GLU A 350 1.43 -26.10 -11.26
N GLU A 351 0.46 -26.98 -11.45
CA GLU A 351 0.31 -27.82 -12.65
C GLU A 351 -0.34 -27.09 -13.83
N GLU A 352 -1.19 -26.11 -13.58
CA GLU A 352 -1.94 -25.37 -14.61
C GLU A 352 -1.23 -24.05 -14.99
#